data_7d96b94a7f0ccdbc5fb752a65bafbd1a
#
_entry.id   7d96b94a7f0ccdbc5fb752a65bafbd1a
#
_cell.length_a   1.000
_cell.length_b   1.000
_cell.length_c   1.000
_cell.angle_alpha   90.00
_cell.angle_beta   90.00
_cell.angle_gamma   90.00
#
_symmetry.space_group_name_H-M   'P 1'
#
loop_
_entity.id
_entity.type
_entity.pdbx_description
1 polymer ?
#
loop_
_entity_poly.entity_id
_entity_poly.type
_entity_poly.pdbx_seq_one_letter_code
_entity_poly.pdbx_strand_id
1 'polypeptide(L)'
;MTEEPTATPSPPAVSPPAPGPGRGTRVGASLIATLIVGSLILYFVGDRLTPYTSQARLQAFVVPVAAEVSGKVQGVHVKNNDEVEPGQPLFEIDPEQYEIALRRAHSDYESVRHSVNASAAGVEAARAGLQAAQASREMAEKDASRQERLYAEDRGAISVRRLEIAQSTREEARSKERRAEADLRKTLEAAGESGDDNSQLRSARAAVQKAELDLARTRVLSPARGTVTDLRVDVGNFAQAGAPVMTLIAIHDLWISADMTENNLGHIDPGDAAAIALDVMPGEVLKGRVRSLGGGVGSGQQSPPGTLPTIQNSKDWLRQAQRIPVAVEIDPSERPRLRGLRIGGQAEVLVYTGDNPVMNLMGAIYIRVMSWLSYLY
;
A
#
# COMPACT_ATOMS: atom_id res chain seq x y z
N MET A 1 -7.05 -55.32 98.21
CA MET A 1 -6.99 -53.89 98.43
C MET A 1 -5.54 -53.55 98.59
N THR A 2 -4.94 -53.07 97.53
CA THR A 2 -3.57 -52.55 97.53
C THR A 2 -3.55 -51.40 96.47
N GLU A 3 -3.45 -50.19 96.99
CA GLU A 3 -3.38 -48.95 96.19
C GLU A 3 -2.01 -48.85 95.50
N GLU A 4 -2.05 -48.55 94.24
CA GLU A 4 -0.89 -48.24 93.39
C GLU A 4 -0.63 -46.75 93.47
N PRO A 5 0.59 -46.25 93.67
CA PRO A 5 0.84 -44.81 93.72
C PRO A 5 0.95 -44.19 92.35
N THR A 6 0.17 -43.13 92.10
CA THR A 6 0.15 -42.29 90.90
C THR A 6 1.51 -41.58 90.77
N ALA A 7 2.17 -41.84 89.59
CA ALA A 7 3.40 -41.13 89.21
C ALA A 7 3.07 -39.71 88.68
N THR A 8 3.68 -38.71 89.26
CA THR A 8 3.64 -37.30 88.89
C THR A 8 4.38 -37.07 87.55
N PRO A 9 3.85 -36.41 86.55
CA PRO A 9 4.54 -36.11 85.27
C PRO A 9 5.67 -35.06 85.51
N SER A 10 6.89 -35.44 85.10
CA SER A 10 8.02 -34.50 85.04
C SER A 10 7.83 -33.32 84.15
N PRO A 11 8.27 -32.09 84.47
CA PRO A 11 8.16 -30.94 83.62
C PRO A 11 9.03 -31.12 82.32
N PRO A 12 8.57 -30.58 81.13
CA PRO A 12 9.32 -30.71 79.92
C PRO A 12 10.68 -29.99 80.02
N ALA A 13 11.72 -30.67 79.59
CA ALA A 13 13.09 -30.14 79.53
C ALA A 13 13.13 -28.93 78.56
N VAL A 14 13.43 -27.77 79.12
CA VAL A 14 13.72 -26.56 78.37
C VAL A 14 15.06 -26.76 77.69
N SER A 15 15.03 -26.94 76.31
CA SER A 15 16.23 -26.97 75.48
C SER A 15 16.95 -25.62 75.59
N PRO A 16 18.27 -25.60 75.72
CA PRO A 16 19.02 -24.34 75.77
C PRO A 16 18.88 -23.59 74.49
N PRO A 17 18.78 -22.23 74.49
CA PRO A 17 18.68 -21.44 73.30
C PRO A 17 19.91 -21.67 72.43
N ALA A 18 19.65 -21.93 71.11
CA ALA A 18 20.69 -22.12 70.11
C ALA A 18 21.68 -20.95 70.17
N PRO A 19 23.00 -21.19 70.08
CA PRO A 19 23.98 -20.10 70.09
C PRO A 19 23.71 -19.16 68.97
N GLY A 20 23.49 -17.88 69.29
CA GLY A 20 23.22 -16.82 68.30
C GLY A 20 24.35 -16.72 67.26
N PRO A 21 24.06 -16.36 66.00
CA PRO A 21 25.03 -16.36 64.90
C PRO A 21 26.26 -15.54 65.26
N GLY A 22 27.46 -16.19 65.17
CA GLY A 22 28.75 -15.55 65.49
C GLY A 22 28.98 -14.27 64.64
N ARG A 23 29.87 -13.38 65.11
CA ARG A 23 30.21 -12.15 64.40
C ARG A 23 30.56 -12.39 62.92
N GLY A 24 31.25 -13.48 62.58
CA GLY A 24 31.58 -13.85 61.19
C GLY A 24 30.34 -14.11 60.28
N THR A 25 29.34 -14.84 60.85
CA THR A 25 28.07 -15.12 60.10
C THR A 25 27.23 -13.87 59.92
N ARG A 26 27.22 -12.89 60.82
CA ARG A 26 26.54 -11.61 60.66
C ARG A 26 27.21 -10.74 59.63
N VAL A 27 28.56 -10.70 59.60
CA VAL A 27 29.30 -9.95 58.56
C VAL A 27 29.09 -10.57 57.17
N GLY A 28 29.16 -11.92 57.07
CA GLY A 28 28.87 -12.61 55.81
C GLY A 28 27.44 -12.37 55.33
N ALA A 29 26.44 -12.47 56.19
CA ALA A 29 25.04 -12.21 55.88
C ALA A 29 24.78 -10.74 55.45
N SER A 30 25.44 -9.76 56.14
CA SER A 30 25.32 -8.35 55.73
C SER A 30 25.98 -8.08 54.38
N LEU A 31 27.09 -8.71 54.07
CA LEU A 31 27.78 -8.58 52.78
C LEU A 31 26.94 -9.14 51.63
N ILE A 32 26.35 -10.33 51.85
CA ILE A 32 25.40 -10.93 50.88
C ILE A 32 24.16 -10.05 50.71
N ALA A 33 23.56 -9.54 51.80
CA ALA A 33 22.41 -8.65 51.73
C ALA A 33 22.73 -7.35 50.98
N THR A 34 23.90 -6.75 51.25
CA THR A 34 24.36 -5.55 50.52
C THR A 34 24.55 -5.83 49.03
N LEU A 35 25.08 -7.00 48.68
CA LEU A 35 25.30 -7.43 47.30
C LEU A 35 23.95 -7.66 46.59
N ILE A 36 22.97 -8.27 47.25
CA ILE A 36 21.61 -8.45 46.73
C ILE A 36 20.92 -7.09 46.51
N VAL A 37 20.95 -6.19 47.51
CA VAL A 37 20.35 -4.86 47.41
C VAL A 37 21.06 -4.05 46.33
N GLY A 38 22.38 -4.10 46.24
CA GLY A 38 23.16 -3.44 45.19
C GLY A 38 22.81 -3.94 43.79
N SER A 39 22.68 -5.28 43.63
CA SER A 39 22.25 -5.91 42.37
C SER A 39 20.81 -5.50 41.99
N LEU A 40 19.92 -5.42 42.98
CA LEU A 40 18.53 -5.02 42.74
C LEU A 40 18.42 -3.55 42.31
N ILE A 41 19.18 -2.66 42.95
CA ILE A 41 19.26 -1.24 42.54
C ILE A 41 19.84 -1.14 41.14
N LEU A 42 20.92 -1.87 40.85
CA LEU A 42 21.54 -1.89 39.53
C LEU A 42 20.57 -2.40 38.46
N TYR A 43 19.79 -3.42 38.76
CA TYR A 43 18.74 -3.94 37.88
C TYR A 43 17.68 -2.88 37.58
N PHE A 44 17.12 -2.20 38.59
CA PHE A 44 16.11 -1.15 38.37
C PHE A 44 16.65 0.07 37.65
N VAL A 45 17.89 0.47 37.91
CA VAL A 45 18.53 1.58 37.21
C VAL A 45 18.87 1.18 35.78
N GLY A 46 19.34 -0.04 35.58
CA GLY A 46 19.64 -0.61 34.27
C GLY A 46 18.39 -0.69 33.37
N ASP A 47 17.29 -1.18 33.92
CA ASP A 47 16.02 -1.29 33.16
C ASP A 47 15.48 0.07 32.67
N ARG A 48 15.84 1.17 33.33
CA ARG A 48 15.45 2.53 32.94
C ARG A 48 16.40 3.22 31.97
N LEU A 49 17.72 3.01 32.13
CA LEU A 49 18.75 3.71 31.34
C LEU A 49 19.22 2.88 30.14
N THR A 50 19.08 1.57 30.19
CA THR A 50 19.42 0.66 29.11
C THR A 50 18.35 -0.44 28.98
N PRO A 51 17.09 -0.03 28.60
CA PRO A 51 16.00 -1.00 28.45
C PRO A 51 16.36 -2.10 27.47
N TYR A 52 16.12 -3.34 27.92
CA TYR A 52 16.43 -4.55 27.17
C TYR A 52 15.17 -5.38 26.94
N THR A 53 15.09 -6.02 25.79
CA THR A 53 14.07 -7.04 25.51
C THR A 53 14.66 -8.19 24.70
N SER A 54 14.27 -9.41 25.06
CA SER A 54 14.50 -10.64 24.28
C SER A 54 13.31 -10.97 23.38
N GLN A 55 12.24 -10.17 23.43
CA GLN A 55 11.06 -10.34 22.59
C GLN A 55 11.13 -9.34 21.43
N ALA A 56 12.07 -9.57 20.55
CA ALA A 56 12.19 -8.80 19.32
C ALA A 56 12.24 -9.74 18.12
N ARG A 57 11.78 -9.24 16.97
CA ARG A 57 11.72 -10.02 15.73
C ARG A 57 12.11 -9.17 14.54
N LEU A 58 12.86 -9.79 13.63
CA LEU A 58 13.14 -9.19 12.33
C LEU A 58 11.87 -9.11 11.49
N GLN A 59 11.52 -7.93 11.02
CA GLN A 59 10.36 -7.67 10.17
C GLN A 59 10.77 -7.01 8.86
N ALA A 60 9.92 -7.20 7.85
CA ALA A 60 10.00 -6.53 6.57
C ALA A 60 8.59 -6.32 6.02
N PHE A 61 8.46 -5.52 4.98
CA PHE A 61 7.20 -5.44 4.25
C PHE A 61 6.95 -6.73 3.48
N VAL A 62 5.78 -7.28 3.73
CA VAL A 62 5.27 -8.47 3.06
C VAL A 62 4.23 -8.03 2.04
N VAL A 63 4.53 -8.21 0.77
CA VAL A 63 3.66 -7.80 -0.34
C VAL A 63 3.02 -9.04 -0.95
N PRO A 64 1.71 -9.23 -0.79
CA PRO A 64 1.01 -10.29 -1.50
C PRO A 64 0.97 -9.95 -3.00
N VAL A 65 1.49 -10.83 -3.84
CA VAL A 65 1.45 -10.69 -5.30
C VAL A 65 0.25 -11.44 -5.84
N ALA A 66 -0.64 -10.70 -6.49
CA ALA A 66 -1.84 -11.22 -7.13
C ALA A 66 -1.84 -10.86 -8.62
N ALA A 67 -2.51 -11.67 -9.42
CA ALA A 67 -2.81 -11.30 -10.79
C ALA A 67 -3.81 -10.14 -10.83
N GLU A 68 -3.62 -9.18 -11.73
CA GLU A 68 -4.57 -8.08 -11.93
C GLU A 68 -5.67 -8.46 -12.93
N VAL A 69 -5.42 -9.48 -13.76
CA VAL A 69 -6.35 -10.05 -14.72
C VAL A 69 -6.46 -11.56 -14.51
N SER A 70 -7.61 -12.16 -14.84
CA SER A 70 -7.85 -13.59 -14.62
C SER A 70 -7.48 -14.39 -15.86
N GLY A 71 -6.90 -15.58 -15.68
CA GLY A 71 -6.63 -16.48 -16.79
C GLY A 71 -5.77 -17.68 -16.40
N LYS A 72 -5.51 -18.54 -17.38
CA LYS A 72 -4.65 -19.70 -17.20
C LYS A 72 -3.17 -19.25 -17.18
N VAL A 73 -2.41 -19.74 -16.22
CA VAL A 73 -0.97 -19.47 -16.15
C VAL A 73 -0.24 -20.27 -17.24
N GLN A 74 0.48 -19.55 -18.09
CA GLN A 74 1.25 -20.10 -19.20
C GLN A 74 2.69 -20.38 -18.80
N GLY A 75 3.27 -19.55 -17.94
CA GLY A 75 4.64 -19.68 -17.47
C GLY A 75 4.86 -19.11 -16.08
N VAL A 76 5.77 -19.73 -15.32
CA VAL A 76 6.25 -19.24 -14.03
C VAL A 76 7.77 -19.13 -14.11
N HIS A 77 8.30 -17.94 -13.83
CA HIS A 77 9.71 -17.60 -14.06
C HIS A 77 10.55 -17.57 -12.78
N VAL A 78 9.93 -17.81 -11.64
CA VAL A 78 10.57 -17.76 -10.32
C VAL A 78 10.23 -19.00 -9.50
N LYS A 79 11.09 -19.27 -8.50
CA LYS A 79 10.90 -20.33 -7.51
C LYS A 79 10.81 -19.74 -6.12
N ASN A 80 10.37 -20.57 -5.16
CA ASN A 80 10.43 -20.18 -3.75
C ASN A 80 11.89 -19.90 -3.35
N ASN A 81 12.07 -18.81 -2.61
CA ASN A 81 13.33 -18.27 -2.11
C ASN A 81 14.24 -17.64 -3.19
N ASP A 82 13.75 -17.41 -4.41
CA ASP A 82 14.48 -16.64 -5.40
C ASP A 82 14.45 -15.14 -5.03
N GLU A 83 15.59 -14.47 -5.17
CA GLU A 83 15.68 -13.02 -5.12
C GLU A 83 15.26 -12.45 -6.48
N VAL A 84 14.41 -11.43 -6.46
CA VAL A 84 13.89 -10.76 -7.65
C VAL A 84 14.13 -9.24 -7.57
N GLU A 85 14.37 -8.65 -8.72
CA GLU A 85 14.51 -7.20 -8.87
C GLU A 85 13.17 -6.55 -9.30
N PRO A 86 12.99 -5.24 -9.06
CA PRO A 86 11.80 -4.52 -9.53
C PRO A 86 11.62 -4.66 -11.05
N GLY A 87 10.41 -4.98 -11.49
CA GLY A 87 10.10 -5.16 -12.91
C GLY A 87 10.50 -6.51 -13.50
N GLN A 88 11.09 -7.41 -12.71
CA GLN A 88 11.38 -8.77 -13.16
C GLN A 88 10.07 -9.56 -13.32
N PRO A 89 9.90 -10.33 -14.43
CA PRO A 89 8.71 -11.15 -14.62
C PRO A 89 8.67 -12.28 -13.59
N LEU A 90 7.50 -12.45 -12.95
CA LEU A 90 7.24 -13.49 -11.97
C LEU A 90 6.49 -14.66 -12.60
N PHE A 91 5.40 -14.37 -13.27
CA PHE A 91 4.63 -15.35 -14.03
C PHE A 91 3.83 -14.67 -15.14
N GLU A 92 3.37 -15.45 -16.10
CA GLU A 92 2.61 -15.00 -17.26
C GLU A 92 1.28 -15.73 -17.35
N ILE A 93 0.23 -14.99 -17.65
CA ILE A 93 -1.12 -15.47 -17.94
C ILE A 93 -1.24 -15.56 -19.45
N ASP A 94 -1.99 -16.54 -19.95
CA ASP A 94 -2.29 -16.71 -21.37
C ASP A 94 -2.86 -15.43 -21.98
N PRO A 95 -2.13 -14.75 -22.89
CA PRO A 95 -2.52 -13.47 -23.45
C PRO A 95 -3.58 -13.56 -24.54
N GLU A 96 -3.88 -14.76 -25.07
CA GLU A 96 -4.67 -14.92 -26.32
C GLU A 96 -6.02 -14.21 -26.25
N GLN A 97 -6.78 -14.36 -25.16
CA GLN A 97 -8.07 -13.71 -25.00
C GLN A 97 -7.95 -12.18 -24.95
N TYR A 98 -6.88 -11.63 -24.38
CA TYR A 98 -6.61 -10.21 -24.27
C TYR A 98 -6.13 -9.62 -25.60
N GLU A 99 -5.35 -10.35 -26.36
CA GLU A 99 -4.97 -9.98 -27.74
C GLU A 99 -6.20 -9.91 -28.66
N ILE A 100 -7.12 -10.87 -28.53
CA ILE A 100 -8.39 -10.86 -29.27
C ILE A 100 -9.22 -9.63 -28.86
N ALA A 101 -9.33 -9.36 -27.56
CA ALA A 101 -10.05 -8.18 -27.06
C ALA A 101 -9.44 -6.86 -27.56
N LEU A 102 -8.12 -6.76 -27.60
CA LEU A 102 -7.40 -5.60 -28.13
C LEU A 102 -7.66 -5.41 -29.63
N ARG A 103 -7.55 -6.49 -30.43
CA ARG A 103 -7.86 -6.43 -31.88
C ARG A 103 -9.30 -5.98 -32.13
N ARG A 104 -10.25 -6.47 -31.32
CA ARG A 104 -11.64 -6.06 -31.39
C ARG A 104 -11.80 -4.57 -31.08
N ALA A 105 -11.22 -4.10 -29.98
CA ALA A 105 -11.28 -2.69 -29.58
C ALA A 105 -10.68 -1.76 -30.67
N HIS A 106 -9.60 -2.17 -31.31
CA HIS A 106 -9.04 -1.44 -32.46
C HIS A 106 -10.00 -1.39 -33.65
N SER A 107 -10.65 -2.49 -34.00
CA SER A 107 -11.62 -2.52 -35.09
C SER A 107 -12.82 -1.64 -34.80
N ASP A 108 -13.31 -1.64 -33.59
CA ASP A 108 -14.42 -0.78 -33.13
C ASP A 108 -14.01 0.71 -33.19
N TYR A 109 -12.79 1.05 -32.75
CA TYR A 109 -12.24 2.41 -32.86
C TYR A 109 -12.19 2.89 -34.32
N GLU A 110 -11.67 2.08 -35.24
CA GLU A 110 -11.62 2.43 -36.66
C GLU A 110 -13.03 2.63 -37.25
N SER A 111 -13.99 1.77 -36.87
CA SER A 111 -15.38 1.91 -37.31
C SER A 111 -15.99 3.23 -36.82
N VAL A 112 -15.78 3.59 -35.56
CA VAL A 112 -16.25 4.88 -35.01
C VAL A 112 -15.55 6.04 -35.71
N ARG A 113 -14.25 5.95 -35.97
CA ARG A 113 -13.49 6.98 -36.69
C ARG A 113 -14.05 7.23 -38.10
N HIS A 114 -14.38 6.16 -38.83
CA HIS A 114 -15.01 6.27 -40.13
C HIS A 114 -16.40 6.92 -40.03
N SER A 115 -17.20 6.58 -39.03
CA SER A 115 -18.51 7.17 -38.80
C SER A 115 -18.43 8.67 -38.49
N VAL A 116 -17.49 9.09 -37.64
CA VAL A 116 -17.24 10.50 -37.31
C VAL A 116 -16.79 11.29 -38.54
N ASN A 117 -15.90 10.73 -39.35
CA ASN A 117 -15.44 11.33 -40.57
C ASN A 117 -16.59 11.47 -41.60
N ALA A 118 -17.45 10.46 -41.73
CA ALA A 118 -18.64 10.54 -42.59
C ALA A 118 -19.63 11.63 -42.12
N SER A 119 -19.82 11.74 -40.80
CA SER A 119 -20.65 12.81 -40.22
C SER A 119 -20.05 14.20 -40.49
N ALA A 120 -18.74 14.38 -40.39
CA ALA A 120 -18.05 15.61 -40.74
C ALA A 120 -18.22 15.98 -42.21
N ALA A 121 -18.12 15.01 -43.12
CA ALA A 121 -18.40 15.22 -44.54
C ALA A 121 -19.87 15.62 -44.80
N GLY A 122 -20.81 15.05 -44.03
CA GLY A 122 -22.22 15.46 -44.05
C GLY A 122 -22.42 16.93 -43.66
N VAL A 123 -21.70 17.40 -42.63
CA VAL A 123 -21.72 18.83 -42.23
C VAL A 123 -21.22 19.73 -43.36
N GLU A 124 -20.13 19.37 -44.01
CA GLU A 124 -19.60 20.15 -45.16
C GLU A 124 -20.57 20.20 -46.34
N ALA A 125 -21.25 19.10 -46.63
CA ALA A 125 -22.28 19.06 -47.66
C ALA A 125 -23.48 19.98 -47.30
N ALA A 126 -23.92 19.96 -46.02
CA ALA A 126 -24.99 20.84 -45.55
C ALA A 126 -24.58 22.33 -45.57
N ARG A 127 -23.32 22.67 -45.29
CA ARG A 127 -22.75 24.03 -45.41
C ARG A 127 -22.79 24.52 -46.88
N ALA A 128 -22.33 23.66 -47.79
CA ALA A 128 -22.39 23.98 -49.22
C ALA A 128 -23.83 24.19 -49.71
N GLY A 129 -24.77 23.39 -49.20
CA GLY A 129 -26.21 23.55 -49.49
C GLY A 129 -26.77 24.89 -48.99
N LEU A 130 -26.39 25.31 -47.75
CA LEU A 130 -26.78 26.62 -47.23
C LEU A 130 -26.19 27.76 -48.05
N GLN A 131 -24.93 27.68 -48.44
CA GLN A 131 -24.28 28.70 -49.27
C GLN A 131 -24.98 28.85 -50.63
N ALA A 132 -25.39 27.74 -51.28
CA ALA A 132 -26.15 27.78 -52.52
C ALA A 132 -27.54 28.41 -52.34
N ALA A 133 -28.24 28.10 -51.23
CA ALA A 133 -29.52 28.70 -50.90
C ALA A 133 -29.43 30.23 -50.65
N GLN A 134 -28.35 30.64 -49.90
CA GLN A 134 -28.07 32.08 -49.72
C GLN A 134 -27.81 32.83 -51.01
N ALA A 135 -27.00 32.27 -51.89
CA ALA A 135 -26.78 32.89 -53.23
C ALA A 135 -28.09 33.01 -54.05
N SER A 136 -28.94 31.97 -54.02
CA SER A 136 -30.23 31.99 -54.66
C SER A 136 -31.17 33.05 -54.07
N ARG A 137 -31.19 33.19 -52.71
CA ARG A 137 -31.95 34.26 -52.04
C ARG A 137 -31.44 35.63 -52.44
N GLU A 138 -30.15 35.87 -52.47
CA GLU A 138 -29.54 37.15 -52.81
C GLU A 138 -29.92 37.55 -54.25
N MET A 139 -29.90 36.61 -55.21
CA MET A 139 -30.36 36.87 -56.62
C MET A 139 -31.83 37.21 -56.65
N ALA A 140 -32.70 36.46 -56.00
CA ALA A 140 -34.13 36.69 -55.95
C ALA A 140 -34.49 38.05 -55.30
N GLU A 141 -33.74 38.39 -54.22
CA GLU A 141 -33.92 39.68 -53.53
C GLU A 141 -33.52 40.87 -54.35
N LYS A 142 -32.38 40.77 -55.05
CA LYS A 142 -31.95 41.83 -56.02
C LYS A 142 -32.94 41.99 -57.19
N ASP A 143 -33.48 40.89 -57.69
CA ASP A 143 -34.49 40.97 -58.80
C ASP A 143 -35.80 41.59 -58.30
N ALA A 144 -36.34 41.12 -57.18
CA ALA A 144 -37.54 41.64 -56.54
C ALA A 144 -37.42 43.18 -56.30
N SER A 145 -36.29 43.58 -55.66
CA SER A 145 -35.99 44.98 -55.34
C SER A 145 -35.88 45.83 -56.61
N ARG A 146 -35.37 45.28 -57.73
CA ARG A 146 -35.33 45.97 -59.04
C ARG A 146 -36.72 46.12 -59.57
N GLN A 147 -37.55 45.09 -59.54
CA GLN A 147 -38.93 45.16 -60.05
C GLN A 147 -39.78 46.12 -59.18
N GLU A 148 -39.63 46.12 -57.89
CA GLU A 148 -40.30 47.04 -56.95
C GLU A 148 -39.94 48.50 -57.24
N ARG A 149 -38.68 48.83 -57.52
CA ARG A 149 -38.25 50.19 -57.89
C ARG A 149 -38.83 50.63 -59.22
N LEU A 150 -38.72 49.76 -60.27
CA LEU A 150 -39.29 50.08 -61.59
C LEU A 150 -40.81 50.34 -61.56
N TYR A 151 -41.55 49.54 -60.77
CA TYR A 151 -42.99 49.73 -60.58
C TYR A 151 -43.32 51.00 -59.76
N ALA A 152 -42.48 51.41 -58.84
CA ALA A 152 -42.64 52.65 -58.04
C ALA A 152 -42.34 53.90 -58.85
N GLU A 153 -41.34 53.83 -59.78
CA GLU A 153 -40.98 54.93 -60.70
C GLU A 153 -42.00 55.11 -61.84
N ASP A 154 -42.43 54.02 -62.47
CA ASP A 154 -43.47 54.05 -63.52
C ASP A 154 -44.33 52.76 -63.46
N ARG A 155 -45.59 52.91 -63.07
CA ARG A 155 -46.58 51.82 -63.00
C ARG A 155 -46.85 51.11 -64.33
N GLY A 156 -46.47 51.73 -65.44
CA GLY A 156 -46.58 51.15 -66.77
C GLY A 156 -45.36 50.37 -67.24
N ALA A 157 -44.20 50.50 -66.53
CA ALA A 157 -42.95 49.91 -66.93
C ALA A 157 -42.93 48.36 -66.78
N ILE A 158 -43.70 47.84 -65.83
CA ILE A 158 -43.86 46.39 -65.63
C ILE A 158 -45.29 46.00 -65.29
N SER A 159 -45.70 44.74 -65.56
CA SER A 159 -47.02 44.26 -65.18
C SER A 159 -47.05 43.87 -63.72
N VAL A 160 -48.21 44.06 -63.04
CA VAL A 160 -48.44 43.66 -61.64
C VAL A 160 -48.10 42.16 -61.44
N ARG A 161 -48.48 41.34 -62.41
CA ARG A 161 -48.17 39.91 -62.40
C ARG A 161 -46.65 39.63 -62.29
N ARG A 162 -45.81 40.43 -62.97
CA ARG A 162 -44.36 40.27 -62.92
C ARG A 162 -43.78 40.66 -61.59
N LEU A 163 -44.32 41.70 -60.97
CA LEU A 163 -43.96 42.07 -59.55
C LEU A 163 -44.36 41.01 -58.59
N GLU A 164 -45.58 40.47 -58.66
CA GLU A 164 -46.04 39.37 -57.76
C GLU A 164 -45.22 38.13 -57.95
N ILE A 165 -44.82 37.73 -59.16
CA ILE A 165 -43.90 36.60 -59.40
C ILE A 165 -42.54 36.83 -58.71
N ALA A 166 -41.94 38.02 -58.87
CA ALA A 166 -40.66 38.33 -58.27
C ALA A 166 -40.74 38.31 -56.74
N GLN A 167 -41.80 38.84 -56.14
CA GLN A 167 -42.06 38.77 -54.72
C GLN A 167 -42.23 37.33 -54.20
N SER A 168 -43.01 36.51 -54.91
CA SER A 168 -43.24 35.13 -54.64
C SER A 168 -41.91 34.30 -54.67
N THR A 169 -41.09 34.53 -55.71
CA THR A 169 -39.78 33.94 -55.91
C THR A 169 -38.84 34.31 -54.76
N ARG A 170 -38.86 35.57 -54.30
CA ARG A 170 -38.10 36.00 -53.11
C ARG A 170 -38.50 35.23 -51.83
N GLU A 171 -39.82 35.10 -51.57
CA GLU A 171 -40.29 34.37 -50.39
C GLU A 171 -39.99 32.86 -50.49
N GLU A 172 -40.07 32.27 -51.69
CA GLU A 172 -39.64 30.90 -51.91
C GLU A 172 -38.14 30.71 -51.60
N ALA A 173 -37.28 31.61 -52.09
CA ALA A 173 -35.86 31.57 -51.88
C ALA A 173 -35.47 31.73 -50.37
N ARG A 174 -36.17 32.64 -49.67
CA ARG A 174 -36.02 32.79 -48.21
C ARG A 174 -36.45 31.55 -47.48
N SER A 175 -37.51 30.88 -47.92
CA SER A 175 -37.95 29.62 -47.26
C SER A 175 -36.98 28.48 -47.53
N LYS A 176 -36.35 28.42 -48.74
CA LYS A 176 -35.28 27.46 -49.03
C LYS A 176 -34.03 27.68 -48.15
N GLU A 177 -33.64 28.94 -47.95
CA GLU A 177 -32.52 29.27 -47.04
C GLU A 177 -32.80 28.83 -45.61
N ARG A 178 -33.98 29.19 -45.03
CA ARG A 178 -34.35 28.74 -43.67
C ARG A 178 -34.34 27.23 -43.53
N ARG A 179 -34.78 26.51 -44.59
CA ARG A 179 -34.71 25.03 -44.59
C ARG A 179 -33.28 24.53 -44.59
N ALA A 180 -32.39 25.09 -45.42
CA ALA A 180 -30.99 24.72 -45.51
C ALA A 180 -30.24 25.05 -44.20
N GLU A 181 -30.58 26.17 -43.54
CA GLU A 181 -30.05 26.55 -42.24
C GLU A 181 -30.45 25.54 -41.13
N ALA A 182 -31.75 25.14 -41.13
CA ALA A 182 -32.24 24.15 -40.20
C ALA A 182 -31.60 22.76 -40.43
N ASP A 183 -31.35 22.39 -41.68
CA ASP A 183 -30.68 21.15 -42.06
C ASP A 183 -29.20 21.13 -41.60
N LEU A 184 -28.48 22.24 -41.81
CA LEU A 184 -27.12 22.41 -41.32
C LEU A 184 -27.08 22.28 -39.76
N ARG A 185 -28.00 22.95 -39.05
CA ARG A 185 -28.06 22.89 -37.60
C ARG A 185 -28.30 21.45 -37.12
N LYS A 186 -29.27 20.75 -37.72
CA LYS A 186 -29.54 19.34 -37.45
C LYS A 186 -28.32 18.46 -37.68
N THR A 187 -27.60 18.67 -38.78
CA THR A 187 -26.41 17.89 -39.14
C THR A 187 -25.26 18.17 -38.19
N LEU A 188 -25.07 19.42 -37.73
CA LEU A 188 -24.09 19.81 -36.73
C LEU A 188 -24.38 19.14 -35.36
N GLU A 189 -25.64 19.19 -34.92
CA GLU A 189 -26.03 18.53 -33.66
C GLU A 189 -25.85 17.01 -33.72
N ALA A 190 -26.15 16.37 -34.84
CA ALA A 190 -25.96 14.94 -35.04
C ALA A 190 -24.48 14.55 -35.13
N ALA A 191 -23.62 15.39 -35.69
CA ALA A 191 -22.19 15.16 -35.78
C ALA A 191 -21.49 15.32 -34.39
N GLY A 192 -22.03 16.18 -33.52
CA GLY A 192 -21.40 16.54 -32.27
C GLY A 192 -20.10 17.32 -32.45
N GLU A 193 -19.20 17.24 -31.48
CA GLU A 193 -17.86 17.82 -31.55
C GLU A 193 -17.05 17.16 -32.66
N SER A 194 -16.26 17.95 -33.37
CA SER A 194 -15.49 17.50 -34.54
C SER A 194 -14.10 17.01 -34.11
N GLY A 195 -13.58 16.00 -34.80
CA GLY A 195 -12.21 15.51 -34.58
C GLY A 195 -12.03 14.71 -33.30
N ASP A 196 -10.88 14.85 -32.67
CA ASP A 196 -10.48 14.07 -31.51
C ASP A 196 -11.32 14.35 -30.25
N ASP A 197 -12.02 15.46 -30.18
CA ASP A 197 -12.93 15.84 -29.11
C ASP A 197 -14.30 15.17 -29.18
N ASN A 198 -14.56 14.43 -30.26
CA ASN A 198 -15.80 13.68 -30.39
C ASN A 198 -15.95 12.63 -29.30
N SER A 199 -17.08 12.65 -28.58
CA SER A 199 -17.33 11.79 -27.42
C SER A 199 -17.31 10.30 -27.77
N GLN A 200 -17.78 9.91 -28.95
CA GLN A 200 -17.77 8.53 -29.43
C GLN A 200 -16.34 8.07 -29.71
N LEU A 201 -15.51 8.93 -30.32
CA LEU A 201 -14.12 8.61 -30.60
C LEU A 201 -13.30 8.51 -29.34
N ARG A 202 -13.51 9.40 -28.36
CA ARG A 202 -12.87 9.31 -27.03
C ARG A 202 -13.26 8.03 -26.30
N SER A 203 -14.52 7.63 -26.35
CA SER A 203 -14.99 6.39 -25.74
C SER A 203 -14.35 5.15 -26.37
N ALA A 204 -14.30 5.11 -27.72
CA ALA A 204 -13.66 4.00 -28.43
C ALA A 204 -12.15 3.94 -28.15
N ARG A 205 -11.47 5.09 -28.08
CA ARG A 205 -10.04 5.17 -27.70
C ARG A 205 -9.81 4.68 -26.28
N ALA A 206 -10.67 5.04 -25.33
CA ALA A 206 -10.58 4.54 -23.95
C ALA A 206 -10.77 3.01 -23.86
N ALA A 207 -11.60 2.43 -24.73
CA ALA A 207 -11.75 0.98 -24.83
C ALA A 207 -10.46 0.29 -25.35
N VAL A 208 -9.77 0.89 -26.33
CA VAL A 208 -8.46 0.41 -26.79
C VAL A 208 -7.45 0.48 -25.65
N GLN A 209 -7.32 1.61 -24.97
CA GLN A 209 -6.39 1.78 -23.85
C GLN A 209 -6.64 0.77 -22.71
N LYS A 210 -7.93 0.49 -22.43
CA LYS A 210 -8.28 -0.53 -21.46
C LYS A 210 -7.81 -1.90 -21.91
N ALA A 211 -8.03 -2.29 -23.15
CA ALA A 211 -7.62 -3.59 -23.67
C ALA A 211 -6.07 -3.74 -23.71
N GLU A 212 -5.35 -2.66 -24.04
CA GLU A 212 -3.88 -2.62 -23.97
C GLU A 212 -3.37 -2.82 -22.53
N LEU A 213 -4.00 -2.16 -21.56
CA LEU A 213 -3.67 -2.30 -20.16
C LEU A 213 -3.95 -3.72 -19.65
N ASP A 214 -5.10 -4.29 -20.00
CA ASP A 214 -5.46 -5.65 -19.62
C ASP A 214 -4.48 -6.67 -20.22
N LEU A 215 -4.03 -6.48 -21.46
CA LEU A 215 -2.98 -7.29 -22.08
C LEU A 215 -1.62 -7.11 -21.39
N ALA A 216 -1.22 -5.90 -21.07
CA ALA A 216 0.03 -5.65 -20.33
C ALA A 216 0.03 -6.36 -18.96
N ARG A 217 -1.13 -6.42 -18.29
CA ARG A 217 -1.33 -7.07 -17.00
C ARG A 217 -1.30 -8.59 -17.02
N THR A 218 -1.28 -9.21 -18.20
CA THR A 218 -1.04 -10.67 -18.32
C THR A 218 0.36 -11.05 -17.89
N ARG A 219 1.32 -10.14 -17.95
CA ARG A 219 2.67 -10.31 -17.41
C ARG A 219 2.74 -9.70 -16.02
N VAL A 220 2.82 -10.55 -15.01
CA VAL A 220 2.93 -10.11 -13.63
C VAL A 220 4.39 -9.88 -13.28
N LEU A 221 4.72 -8.65 -12.93
CA LEU A 221 6.08 -8.19 -12.62
C LEU A 221 6.25 -7.97 -11.12
N SER A 222 7.48 -8.09 -10.63
CA SER A 222 7.82 -7.77 -9.25
C SER A 222 7.69 -6.26 -8.99
N PRO A 223 6.92 -5.85 -7.95
CA PRO A 223 6.76 -4.44 -7.61
C PRO A 223 7.99 -3.87 -6.89
N ALA A 224 8.83 -4.71 -6.29
CA ALA A 224 9.98 -4.28 -5.51
C ALA A 224 11.09 -5.36 -5.53
N ARG A 225 12.29 -4.96 -5.10
CA ARG A 225 13.35 -5.94 -4.82
C ARG A 225 12.99 -6.75 -3.59
N GLY A 226 13.06 -8.08 -3.70
CA GLY A 226 12.68 -8.94 -2.59
C GLY A 226 12.93 -10.41 -2.84
N THR A 227 12.52 -11.23 -1.87
CA THR A 227 12.56 -12.70 -1.96
C THR A 227 11.14 -13.23 -2.13
N VAL A 228 10.95 -14.08 -3.11
CA VAL A 228 9.67 -14.78 -3.34
C VAL A 228 9.48 -15.87 -2.30
N THR A 229 8.31 -15.93 -1.70
CA THR A 229 7.92 -17.00 -0.76
C THR A 229 6.46 -17.39 -0.99
N ASP A 230 6.07 -18.55 -0.46
CA ASP A 230 4.69 -19.04 -0.56
C ASP A 230 4.14 -19.05 -2.00
N LEU A 231 4.95 -19.53 -2.95
CA LEU A 231 4.55 -19.69 -4.34
C LEU A 231 3.51 -20.82 -4.45
N ARG A 232 2.27 -20.45 -4.79
CA ARG A 232 1.10 -21.35 -4.87
C ARG A 232 0.61 -21.54 -6.30
N VAL A 233 1.29 -20.98 -7.29
CA VAL A 233 0.89 -21.03 -8.68
C VAL A 233 1.91 -21.82 -9.49
N ASP A 234 1.40 -22.63 -10.44
CA ASP A 234 2.20 -23.38 -11.39
C ASP A 234 1.57 -23.30 -12.78
N VAL A 235 2.32 -23.69 -13.80
CA VAL A 235 1.86 -23.73 -15.18
C VAL A 235 0.60 -24.61 -15.29
N GLY A 236 -0.41 -24.05 -15.93
CA GLY A 236 -1.71 -24.71 -16.08
C GLY A 236 -2.75 -24.37 -15.03
N ASN A 237 -2.36 -23.77 -13.90
CA ASN A 237 -3.30 -23.26 -12.89
C ASN A 237 -4.08 -22.08 -13.44
N PHE A 238 -5.23 -21.81 -12.84
CA PHE A 238 -6.04 -20.63 -13.15
C PHE A 238 -5.82 -19.55 -12.08
N ALA A 239 -5.27 -18.40 -12.46
CA ALA A 239 -5.13 -17.23 -11.60
C ALA A 239 -6.40 -16.39 -11.67
N GLN A 240 -6.93 -16.01 -10.50
CA GLN A 240 -8.04 -15.07 -10.38
C GLN A 240 -7.51 -13.68 -10.08
N ALA A 241 -8.12 -12.67 -10.71
CA ALA A 241 -7.77 -11.27 -10.43
C ALA A 241 -8.00 -10.93 -8.95
N GLY A 242 -6.98 -10.32 -8.32
CA GLY A 242 -7.01 -9.93 -6.90
C GLY A 242 -6.72 -11.04 -5.90
N ALA A 243 -6.62 -12.32 -6.33
CA ALA A 243 -6.27 -13.42 -5.45
C ALA A 243 -4.74 -13.57 -5.35
N PRO A 244 -4.14 -13.50 -4.14
CA PRO A 244 -2.70 -13.68 -3.97
C PRO A 244 -2.25 -15.09 -4.35
N VAL A 245 -1.25 -15.19 -5.21
CA VAL A 245 -0.68 -16.47 -5.67
C VAL A 245 0.74 -16.69 -5.18
N MET A 246 1.39 -15.66 -4.69
CA MET A 246 2.69 -15.72 -4.03
C MET A 246 2.86 -14.51 -3.12
N THR A 247 3.90 -14.56 -2.31
CA THR A 247 4.25 -13.48 -1.38
C THR A 247 5.67 -13.01 -1.68
N LEU A 248 5.84 -11.70 -1.78
CA LEU A 248 7.15 -11.05 -1.93
C LEU A 248 7.54 -10.41 -0.60
N ILE A 249 8.70 -10.77 -0.08
CA ILE A 249 9.30 -10.16 1.08
C ILE A 249 10.28 -9.08 0.61
N ALA A 250 9.94 -7.83 0.85
CA ALA A 250 10.77 -6.71 0.44
C ALA A 250 12.01 -6.58 1.34
N ILE A 251 13.20 -6.78 0.76
CA ILE A 251 14.48 -6.76 1.51
C ILE A 251 15.11 -5.36 1.59
N HIS A 252 14.49 -4.35 1.03
CA HIS A 252 15.03 -2.98 1.02
C HIS A 252 14.76 -2.21 2.31
N ASP A 253 13.74 -2.59 3.10
CA ASP A 253 13.37 -1.96 4.36
C ASP A 253 13.15 -3.05 5.42
N LEU A 254 14.23 -3.35 6.16
CA LEU A 254 14.25 -4.30 7.25
C LEU A 254 14.31 -3.54 8.57
N TRP A 255 13.48 -3.93 9.53
CA TRP A 255 13.51 -3.37 10.87
C TRP A 255 13.30 -4.46 11.92
N ILE A 256 13.70 -4.17 13.14
CA ILE A 256 13.42 -5.03 14.28
C ILE A 256 12.21 -4.47 15.02
N SER A 257 11.17 -5.29 15.21
CA SER A 257 10.10 -4.98 16.13
C SER A 257 10.46 -5.52 17.50
N ALA A 258 10.78 -4.64 18.43
CA ALA A 258 11.16 -4.96 19.80
C ALA A 258 9.98 -4.65 20.73
N ASP A 259 9.46 -5.69 21.40
CA ASP A 259 8.35 -5.54 22.33
C ASP A 259 8.88 -5.08 23.69
N MET A 260 8.88 -3.76 23.92
CA MET A 260 9.33 -3.12 25.17
C MET A 260 8.19 -3.01 26.17
N THR A 261 8.51 -3.05 27.48
CA THR A 261 7.53 -2.83 28.53
C THR A 261 7.09 -1.37 28.59
N GLU A 262 5.84 -1.11 28.96
CA GLU A 262 5.28 0.24 29.09
C GLU A 262 6.12 1.15 30.01
N ASN A 263 6.74 0.58 31.05
CA ASN A 263 7.61 1.31 31.97
C ASN A 263 8.87 1.87 31.30
N ASN A 264 9.35 1.20 30.25
CA ASN A 264 10.58 1.57 29.56
C ASN A 264 10.33 2.61 28.46
N LEU A 265 9.10 2.65 27.92
CA LEU A 265 8.73 3.56 26.84
C LEU A 265 8.84 5.05 27.18
N GLY A 266 8.61 5.40 28.45
CA GLY A 266 8.75 6.78 28.90
C GLY A 266 10.17 7.33 28.85
N HIS A 267 11.16 6.50 28.54
CA HIS A 267 12.58 6.85 28.47
C HIS A 267 13.20 6.59 27.09
N ILE A 268 12.45 6.05 26.15
CA ILE A 268 12.89 5.75 24.80
C ILE A 268 12.38 6.82 23.86
N ASP A 269 13.28 7.49 23.17
CA ASP A 269 12.93 8.49 22.16
C ASP A 269 13.31 8.01 20.74
N PRO A 270 12.55 8.42 19.70
CA PRO A 270 12.96 8.20 18.33
C PRO A 270 14.33 8.82 18.05
N GLY A 271 15.24 8.03 17.51
CA GLY A 271 16.65 8.42 17.28
C GLY A 271 17.64 7.83 18.25
N ASP A 272 17.19 7.28 19.38
CA ASP A 272 18.06 6.63 20.35
C ASP A 272 18.85 5.50 19.70
N ALA A 273 20.13 5.38 20.12
CA ALA A 273 20.98 4.30 19.66
C ALA A 273 20.53 2.96 20.26
N ALA A 274 20.58 1.92 19.45
CA ALA A 274 20.23 0.57 19.88
C ALA A 274 21.32 -0.43 19.49
N ALA A 275 21.51 -1.43 20.33
CA ALA A 275 22.30 -2.62 20.02
C ALA A 275 21.36 -3.80 19.79
N ILE A 276 21.63 -4.57 18.76
CA ILE A 276 20.79 -5.66 18.29
C ILE A 276 21.64 -6.92 18.22
N ALA A 277 21.21 -7.99 18.87
CA ALA A 277 21.77 -9.32 18.70
C ALA A 277 20.73 -10.19 18.00
N LEU A 278 21.12 -10.84 16.91
CA LEU A 278 20.26 -11.76 16.15
C LEU A 278 20.65 -13.21 16.50
N ASP A 279 19.68 -14.06 16.79
CA ASP A 279 19.95 -15.47 17.13
C ASP A 279 20.59 -16.23 15.96
N VAL A 280 20.34 -15.79 14.73
CA VAL A 280 20.95 -16.38 13.53
C VAL A 280 22.42 -15.98 13.32
N MET A 281 22.90 -14.97 14.08
CA MET A 281 24.29 -14.45 14.02
C MET A 281 24.89 -14.39 15.43
N PRO A 282 25.06 -15.54 16.10
CA PRO A 282 25.54 -15.58 17.47
C PRO A 282 26.94 -14.99 17.60
N GLY A 283 27.16 -14.21 18.66
CA GLY A 283 28.42 -13.49 18.91
C GLY A 283 28.56 -12.14 18.20
N GLU A 284 27.63 -11.80 17.26
CA GLU A 284 27.64 -10.50 16.60
C GLU A 284 26.57 -9.58 17.22
N VAL A 285 26.95 -8.32 17.42
CA VAL A 285 26.05 -7.25 17.87
C VAL A 285 26.02 -6.18 16.80
N LEU A 286 24.84 -5.98 16.21
CA LEU A 286 24.60 -4.97 15.19
C LEU A 286 24.21 -3.64 15.83
N LYS A 287 24.50 -2.56 15.15
CA LYS A 287 24.08 -1.22 15.55
C LYS A 287 22.75 -0.87 14.88
N GLY A 288 21.89 -0.19 15.63
CA GLY A 288 20.63 0.32 15.13
C GLY A 288 20.23 1.61 15.80
N ARG A 289 19.08 2.13 15.39
CA ARG A 289 18.44 3.30 16.01
C ARG A 289 16.94 3.09 16.14
N VAL A 290 16.36 3.64 17.19
CA VAL A 290 14.91 3.66 17.34
C VAL A 290 14.30 4.50 16.22
N ARG A 291 13.48 3.88 15.39
CA ARG A 291 12.74 4.53 14.29
C ARG A 291 11.46 5.16 14.77
N SER A 292 10.66 4.41 15.53
CA SER A 292 9.37 4.86 16.06
C SER A 292 8.88 3.98 17.19
N LEU A 293 8.03 4.52 18.03
CA LEU A 293 7.31 3.79 19.06
C LEU A 293 5.90 3.49 18.59
N GLY A 294 5.39 2.30 18.86
CA GLY A 294 4.01 1.93 18.57
C GLY A 294 3.01 2.80 19.33
N GLY A 295 2.05 3.38 18.63
CA GLY A 295 1.04 4.27 19.22
C GLY A 295 -0.03 3.54 20.06
N GLY A 296 0.01 2.21 20.16
CA GLY A 296 -0.93 1.42 20.95
C GLY A 296 -0.93 -0.06 20.55
N VAL A 297 -1.55 -0.87 21.38
CA VAL A 297 -1.73 -2.31 21.18
C VAL A 297 -3.19 -2.69 21.39
N GLY A 298 -3.71 -3.62 20.58
CA GLY A 298 -5.04 -4.17 20.75
C GLY A 298 -5.02 -5.33 21.77
N SER A 299 -6.02 -5.39 22.61
CA SER A 299 -6.24 -6.54 23.50
C SER A 299 -7.26 -7.49 22.84
N GLY A 300 -6.79 -8.56 22.19
CA GLY A 300 -7.69 -9.55 21.57
C GLY A 300 -6.99 -10.50 20.60
N GLN A 301 -7.68 -11.56 20.19
CA GLN A 301 -7.19 -12.51 19.18
C GLN A 301 -7.25 -11.89 17.79
N GLN A 302 -6.22 -12.14 16.98
CA GLN A 302 -6.02 -11.77 15.57
C GLN A 302 -6.78 -10.54 15.08
N SER A 303 -6.07 -9.45 14.95
CA SER A 303 -6.62 -8.19 14.42
C SER A 303 -6.77 -8.26 12.89
N PRO A 304 -7.95 -7.91 12.33
CA PRO A 304 -8.12 -7.71 10.89
C PRO A 304 -7.19 -6.62 10.35
N PRO A 305 -6.93 -6.57 9.04
CA PRO A 305 -6.15 -5.49 8.42
C PRO A 305 -6.73 -4.13 8.77
N GLY A 306 -5.87 -3.19 9.25
CA GLY A 306 -6.28 -1.84 9.68
C GLY A 306 -6.61 -1.71 11.17
N THR A 307 -6.42 -2.76 11.98
CA THR A 307 -6.55 -2.71 13.44
C THR A 307 -5.18 -2.70 14.12
N LEU A 308 -5.16 -2.37 15.42
CA LEU A 308 -3.92 -2.34 16.20
C LEU A 308 -3.35 -3.76 16.37
N PRO A 309 -2.01 -3.92 16.41
CA PRO A 309 -1.38 -5.22 16.65
C PRO A 309 -1.81 -5.81 17.99
N THR A 310 -2.13 -7.10 17.99
CA THR A 310 -2.56 -7.82 19.19
C THR A 310 -1.36 -8.42 19.91
N ILE A 311 -1.21 -8.13 21.17
CA ILE A 311 -0.23 -8.75 22.06
C ILE A 311 -0.97 -9.63 23.07
N GLN A 312 -0.61 -10.91 23.15
CA GLN A 312 -1.18 -11.82 24.14
C GLN A 312 -0.53 -11.56 25.49
N ASN A 313 -1.29 -11.07 26.45
CA ASN A 313 -0.92 -11.04 27.85
C ASN A 313 -1.52 -12.27 28.55
N SER A 314 -0.66 -13.09 29.21
CA SER A 314 -1.15 -14.11 30.12
C SER A 314 -1.82 -13.45 31.34
N LYS A 315 -3.02 -13.91 31.68
CA LYS A 315 -3.76 -13.46 32.87
C LYS A 315 -3.26 -14.16 34.13
N ASP A 316 -2.01 -13.87 34.51
CA ASP A 316 -1.49 -14.36 35.80
C ASP A 316 -1.85 -13.38 36.94
N TRP A 317 -1.90 -13.87 38.17
CA TRP A 317 -2.22 -13.08 39.37
C TRP A 317 -1.24 -11.90 39.63
N LEU A 318 -0.03 -11.96 39.07
CA LEU A 318 0.89 -10.82 38.95
C LEU A 318 0.58 -10.06 37.68
N ARG A 319 0.24 -8.77 37.78
CA ARG A 319 0.04 -7.86 36.66
C ARG A 319 1.31 -7.76 35.81
N GLN A 320 1.34 -8.44 34.69
CA GLN A 320 2.42 -8.28 33.71
C GLN A 320 2.29 -6.91 33.04
N ALA A 321 3.41 -6.19 32.95
CA ALA A 321 3.46 -4.92 32.24
C ALA A 321 3.09 -5.15 30.76
N GLN A 322 2.25 -4.29 30.22
CA GLN A 322 1.88 -4.31 28.81
C GLN A 322 3.13 -4.04 27.97
N ARG A 323 3.26 -4.75 26.82
CA ARG A 323 4.37 -4.55 25.90
C ARG A 323 3.90 -3.78 24.69
N ILE A 324 4.72 -2.87 24.25
CA ILE A 324 4.45 -2.02 23.09
C ILE A 324 5.58 -2.21 22.09
N PRO A 325 5.29 -2.44 20.81
CA PRO A 325 6.31 -2.64 19.80
C PRO A 325 7.06 -1.34 19.53
N VAL A 326 8.37 -1.39 19.61
CA VAL A 326 9.29 -0.33 19.21
C VAL A 326 9.98 -0.76 17.92
N ALA A 327 9.86 0.03 16.88
CA ALA A 327 10.55 -0.24 15.61
C ALA A 327 12.00 0.28 15.69
N VAL A 328 12.95 -0.60 15.52
CA VAL A 328 14.39 -0.28 15.50
C VAL A 328 14.93 -0.53 14.11
N GLU A 329 15.44 0.52 13.48
CA GLU A 329 16.10 0.44 12.19
C GLU A 329 17.56 -0.01 12.36
N ILE A 330 18.00 -0.93 11.51
CA ILE A 330 19.38 -1.41 11.49
C ILE A 330 20.23 -0.40 10.72
N ASP A 331 21.40 -0.05 11.25
CA ASP A 331 22.30 0.89 10.62
C ASP A 331 22.63 0.45 9.18
N PRO A 332 22.56 1.35 8.19
CA PRO A 332 22.88 1.04 6.80
C PRO A 332 24.26 0.40 6.57
N SER A 333 25.23 0.70 7.43
CA SER A 333 26.57 0.09 7.38
C SER A 333 26.57 -1.41 7.67
N GLU A 334 25.57 -1.92 8.41
CA GLU A 334 25.45 -3.33 8.77
C GLU A 334 24.62 -4.15 7.76
N ARG A 335 23.90 -3.47 6.86
CA ARG A 335 23.02 -4.13 5.85
C ARG A 335 23.72 -5.19 4.98
N PRO A 336 24.99 -5.07 4.58
CA PRO A 336 25.66 -6.12 3.78
C PRO A 336 25.79 -7.45 4.52
N ARG A 337 25.79 -7.44 5.87
CA ARG A 337 25.86 -8.62 6.72
C ARG A 337 24.51 -9.34 6.84
N LEU A 338 23.43 -8.67 6.49
CA LEU A 338 22.06 -9.17 6.63
C LEU A 338 21.59 -10.07 5.48
N ARG A 339 22.49 -10.42 4.54
CA ARG A 339 22.15 -11.29 3.41
C ARG A 339 21.79 -12.69 3.90
N GLY A 340 20.63 -13.17 3.50
CA GLY A 340 20.14 -14.51 3.87
C GLY A 340 19.38 -14.57 5.20
N LEU A 341 19.11 -13.46 5.86
CA LEU A 341 18.28 -13.43 7.06
C LEU A 341 16.83 -13.79 6.72
N ARG A 342 16.23 -14.59 7.58
CA ARG A 342 14.83 -14.96 7.47
C ARG A 342 13.98 -14.03 8.33
N ILE A 343 12.92 -13.51 7.74
CA ILE A 343 11.94 -12.69 8.44
C ILE A 343 11.23 -13.53 9.51
N GLY A 344 10.92 -12.91 10.65
CA GLY A 344 10.40 -13.61 11.83
C GLY A 344 11.48 -14.19 12.72
N GLY A 345 12.78 -14.12 12.32
CA GLY A 345 13.89 -14.49 13.18
C GLY A 345 13.90 -13.73 14.49
N GLN A 346 14.25 -14.40 15.59
CA GLN A 346 14.32 -13.81 16.92
C GLN A 346 15.53 -12.89 17.03
N ALA A 347 15.37 -11.86 17.83
CA ALA A 347 16.40 -10.88 18.12
C ALA A 347 16.29 -10.42 19.58
N GLU A 348 17.40 -9.94 20.09
CA GLU A 348 17.47 -9.22 21.35
C GLU A 348 17.84 -7.76 21.07
N VAL A 349 17.19 -6.85 21.76
CA VAL A 349 17.41 -5.41 21.56
C VAL A 349 17.65 -4.73 22.90
N LEU A 350 18.69 -3.92 22.94
CA LEU A 350 19.01 -3.02 24.03
C LEU A 350 19.06 -1.60 23.48
N VAL A 351 18.30 -0.69 24.10
CA VAL A 351 18.26 0.72 23.72
C VAL A 351 19.06 1.56 24.71
N TYR A 352 19.83 2.49 24.22
CA TYR A 352 20.59 3.43 25.04
C TYR A 352 19.81 4.73 25.16
N THR A 353 19.11 4.93 26.30
CA THR A 353 18.20 6.08 26.50
C THR A 353 18.87 7.32 27.07
N GLY A 354 20.20 7.36 27.16
CA GLY A 354 20.92 8.51 27.69
C GLY A 354 22.44 8.41 27.51
N ASP A 355 23.13 9.51 27.81
CA ASP A 355 24.58 9.66 27.66
C ASP A 355 25.38 9.15 28.87
N ASN A 356 24.82 8.28 29.70
CA ASN A 356 25.55 7.76 30.86
C ASN A 356 26.57 6.69 30.43
N PRO A 357 27.89 7.03 30.42
CA PRO A 357 28.91 6.15 29.84
C PRO A 357 29.06 4.83 30.59
N VAL A 358 28.80 4.82 31.91
CA VAL A 358 28.91 3.61 32.73
C VAL A 358 27.78 2.64 32.39
N MET A 359 26.55 3.11 32.33
CA MET A 359 25.40 2.26 32.03
C MET A 359 25.43 1.77 30.58
N ASN A 360 25.85 2.63 29.65
CA ASN A 360 26.00 2.26 28.23
C ASN A 360 27.08 1.18 28.05
N LEU A 361 28.20 1.27 28.79
CA LEU A 361 29.22 0.25 28.76
C LEU A 361 28.72 -1.09 29.36
N MET A 362 27.97 -1.03 30.46
CA MET A 362 27.37 -2.22 31.08
C MET A 362 26.34 -2.87 30.14
N GLY A 363 25.49 -2.08 29.53
CA GLY A 363 24.53 -2.56 28.51
C GLY A 363 25.22 -3.21 27.30
N ALA A 364 26.31 -2.61 26.82
CA ALA A 364 27.11 -3.17 25.72
C ALA A 364 27.76 -4.52 26.09
N ILE A 365 28.25 -4.66 27.32
CA ILE A 365 28.77 -5.93 27.81
C ILE A 365 27.63 -6.95 27.95
N TYR A 366 26.50 -6.54 28.51
CA TYR A 366 25.33 -7.40 28.69
C TYR A 366 24.83 -8.00 27.37
N ILE A 367 24.54 -7.18 26.38
CA ILE A 367 24.03 -7.68 25.08
C ILE A 367 25.05 -8.54 24.34
N ARG A 368 26.36 -8.27 24.53
CA ARG A 368 27.42 -9.10 23.97
C ARG A 368 27.48 -10.49 24.61
N VAL A 369 27.30 -10.55 25.94
CA VAL A 369 27.20 -11.83 26.67
C VAL A 369 25.95 -12.59 26.23
N MET A 370 24.81 -11.91 26.09
CA MET A 370 23.58 -12.53 25.60
C MET A 370 23.75 -13.07 24.18
N SER A 371 24.36 -12.30 23.27
CA SER A 371 24.69 -12.75 21.91
C SER A 371 25.59 -14.00 21.89
N TRP A 372 26.48 -14.19 22.87
CA TRP A 372 27.26 -15.42 22.99
C TRP A 372 26.43 -16.58 23.56
N LEU A 373 25.51 -16.29 24.44
CA LEU A 373 24.60 -17.32 24.96
C LEU A 373 23.69 -17.91 23.90
N SER A 374 23.41 -17.18 22.82
CA SER A 374 22.63 -17.70 21.70
C SER A 374 23.33 -18.83 20.92
N TYR A 375 24.61 -19.13 21.19
CA TYR A 375 25.25 -20.38 20.74
C TYR A 375 24.72 -21.64 21.43
N LEU A 376 23.95 -21.48 22.52
CA LEU A 376 23.50 -22.61 23.32
C LEU A 376 22.14 -23.18 22.92
N TYR A 377 21.39 -22.51 22.05
CA TYR A 377 20.08 -22.98 21.52
C TYR A 377 19.95 -22.97 20.03
#